data_5a1baf8433d2dc7e71e2d0a9260b4c90
#
_entry.id   5a1baf8433d2dc7e71e2d0a9260b4c90
#
_cell.length_a   1.000
_cell.length_b   1.000
_cell.length_c   1.000
_cell.angle_alpha   90.00
_cell.angle_beta   90.00
_cell.angle_gamma   90.00
#
_symmetry.space_group_name_H-M   'P 1'
#
loop_
_entity.id
_entity.type
_entity.pdbx_description
1 polymer ?
#
loop_
_entity_poly.entity_id
_entity_poly.type
_entity_poly.pdbx_seq_one_letter_code
_entity_poly.pdbx_strand_id
1 'polypeptide(L)'
;MHRFLRDVAVVFVVGVLFFVLPVELLAYRVQNNFLWKRQHLEANLGSISTLLLGNSMFELSFNNHVLGDSTFNAAQMGRQIYYDVEIARRYIPQMHNLRTVIYPIAVGGLAVGGGDLNSGVEYAKSWHIPCRTFPQNILCHSQLLSGRFCLKNFRTDIRCDSLGYQALSGVWGGEIVAGYGPPTPNLKSDVDAFIVYLTRLARICSENGVRLIAVTPPQTNLYLDWTPESMYTDLRRVVQTVQAAYPMEYHDYSRDAEFRNNSLFYDPIHPTHAGATRLAERVAEDFLRETYR
;
A
#
# COMPACT_ATOMS: atom_id res chain seq x y z
N MET A 1 5.83 -34.09 -41.50
CA MET A 1 5.72 -33.76 -40.07
C MET A 1 6.85 -32.83 -39.59
N HIS A 2 8.13 -33.13 -39.75
CA HIS A 2 9.24 -32.27 -39.29
C HIS A 2 9.26 -30.86 -39.93
N ARG A 3 9.00 -30.70 -41.22
CA ARG A 3 8.92 -29.39 -41.87
C ARG A 3 7.78 -28.55 -41.33
N PHE A 4 6.60 -29.13 -41.16
CA PHE A 4 5.44 -28.44 -40.56
C PHE A 4 5.72 -27.96 -39.14
N LEU A 5 6.28 -28.83 -38.27
CA LEU A 5 6.63 -28.46 -36.88
C LEU A 5 7.68 -27.34 -36.84
N ARG A 6 8.68 -27.39 -37.74
CA ARG A 6 9.68 -26.31 -37.85
C ARG A 6 9.03 -25.00 -38.28
N ASP A 7 8.16 -25.02 -39.28
CA ASP A 7 7.54 -23.81 -39.80
C ASP A 7 6.58 -23.18 -38.77
N VAL A 8 5.84 -24.00 -38.02
CA VAL A 8 5.03 -23.55 -36.88
C VAL A 8 5.93 -22.95 -35.79
N ALA A 9 7.06 -23.57 -35.45
CA ALA A 9 7.99 -23.04 -34.47
C ALA A 9 8.58 -21.69 -34.90
N VAL A 10 8.94 -21.55 -36.18
CA VAL A 10 9.45 -20.29 -36.76
C VAL A 10 8.39 -19.17 -36.63
N VAL A 11 7.14 -19.45 -37.07
CA VAL A 11 6.04 -18.47 -36.96
C VAL A 11 5.79 -18.07 -35.53
N PHE A 12 5.82 -19.02 -34.58
CA PHE A 12 5.67 -18.74 -33.16
C PHE A 12 6.81 -17.85 -32.64
N VAL A 13 8.07 -18.17 -32.92
CA VAL A 13 9.24 -17.38 -32.50
C VAL A 13 9.18 -15.97 -33.08
N VAL A 14 8.85 -15.84 -34.38
CA VAL A 14 8.68 -14.54 -35.02
C VAL A 14 7.54 -13.74 -34.36
N GLY A 15 6.40 -14.38 -34.07
CA GLY A 15 5.29 -13.76 -33.38
C GLY A 15 5.69 -13.26 -31.99
N VAL A 16 6.41 -14.07 -31.20
CA VAL A 16 6.91 -13.65 -29.88
C VAL A 16 7.89 -12.48 -30.01
N LEU A 17 8.86 -12.54 -30.88
CA LEU A 17 9.89 -11.51 -31.03
C LEU A 17 9.34 -10.17 -31.55
N PHE A 18 8.42 -10.18 -32.48
CA PHE A 18 7.95 -8.96 -33.16
C PHE A 18 6.65 -8.40 -32.60
N PHE A 19 5.86 -9.17 -31.84
CA PHE A 19 4.59 -8.70 -31.28
C PHE A 19 4.56 -8.75 -29.75
N VAL A 20 4.89 -9.90 -29.15
CA VAL A 20 4.78 -10.05 -27.70
C VAL A 20 5.85 -9.24 -26.97
N LEU A 21 7.11 -9.43 -27.33
CA LEU A 21 8.23 -8.78 -26.65
C LEU A 21 8.19 -7.24 -26.73
N PRO A 22 7.93 -6.60 -27.90
CA PRO A 22 7.79 -5.14 -27.93
C PRO A 22 6.65 -4.61 -27.06
N VAL A 23 5.50 -5.29 -27.04
CA VAL A 23 4.36 -4.90 -26.21
C VAL A 23 4.72 -4.97 -24.74
N GLU A 24 5.36 -6.05 -24.28
CA GLU A 24 5.82 -6.19 -22.89
C GLU A 24 6.84 -5.10 -22.53
N LEU A 25 7.84 -4.86 -23.39
CA LEU A 25 8.86 -3.82 -23.15
C LEU A 25 8.27 -2.42 -23.08
N LEU A 26 7.29 -2.11 -23.94
CA LEU A 26 6.59 -0.83 -23.87
C LEU A 26 5.79 -0.71 -22.57
N ALA A 27 5.06 -1.75 -22.18
CA ALA A 27 4.28 -1.75 -20.95
C ALA A 27 5.16 -1.52 -19.70
N TYR A 28 6.40 -2.04 -19.68
CA TYR A 28 7.35 -1.82 -18.59
C TYR A 28 7.86 -0.38 -18.48
N ARG A 29 7.81 0.40 -19.56
CA ARG A 29 8.30 1.79 -19.59
C ARG A 29 7.23 2.84 -19.27
N VAL A 30 5.97 2.45 -19.21
CA VAL A 30 4.88 3.39 -18.93
C VAL A 30 4.94 3.86 -17.49
N GLN A 31 4.97 5.18 -17.31
CA GLN A 31 4.99 5.82 -16.00
C GLN A 31 3.61 5.72 -15.35
N ASN A 32 3.58 5.21 -14.13
CA ASN A 32 2.41 5.17 -13.26
C ASN A 32 2.84 5.43 -11.81
N ASN A 33 1.90 5.55 -10.88
CA ASN A 33 2.21 5.77 -9.46
C ASN A 33 3.19 4.74 -8.89
N PHE A 34 3.09 3.45 -9.27
CA PHE A 34 3.96 2.40 -8.76
C PHE A 34 5.41 2.61 -9.17
N LEU A 35 5.65 2.83 -10.46
CA LEU A 35 7.00 3.03 -11.01
C LEU A 35 7.58 4.35 -10.53
N TRP A 36 6.77 5.42 -10.52
CA TRP A 36 7.18 6.74 -10.08
C TRP A 36 7.61 6.72 -8.60
N LYS A 37 6.78 6.13 -7.71
CA LYS A 37 7.09 6.03 -6.28
C LYS A 37 8.37 5.24 -6.01
N ARG A 38 8.60 4.14 -6.73
CA ARG A 38 9.86 3.41 -6.63
C ARG A 38 11.05 4.27 -7.03
N GLN A 39 11.00 4.87 -8.22
CA GLN A 39 12.10 5.70 -8.74
C GLN A 39 12.40 6.88 -7.83
N HIS A 40 11.36 7.51 -7.29
CA HIS A 40 11.51 8.63 -6.36
C HIS A 40 12.11 8.16 -5.02
N LEU A 41 11.64 7.05 -4.47
CA LEU A 41 12.22 6.45 -3.27
C LEU A 41 13.72 6.15 -3.47
N GLU A 42 14.06 5.47 -4.58
CA GLU A 42 15.44 5.10 -4.91
C GLU A 42 16.36 6.33 -5.09
N ALA A 43 15.84 7.40 -5.66
CA ALA A 43 16.59 8.64 -5.84
C ALA A 43 16.81 9.44 -4.54
N ASN A 44 16.00 9.19 -3.50
CA ASN A 44 15.96 10.01 -2.28
C ASN A 44 16.22 9.21 -0.99
N LEU A 45 16.79 8.00 -1.07
CA LEU A 45 17.03 7.13 0.10
C LEU A 45 17.78 7.84 1.24
N GLY A 46 18.70 8.73 0.91
CA GLY A 46 19.52 9.44 1.90
C GLY A 46 18.87 10.67 2.52
N SER A 47 17.74 11.19 1.99
CA SER A 47 17.09 12.41 2.48
C SER A 47 15.80 12.13 3.26
N ILE A 48 15.22 10.94 3.10
CA ILE A 48 13.95 10.59 3.74
C ILE A 48 14.19 10.22 5.21
N SER A 49 13.54 10.95 6.12
CA SER A 49 13.53 10.70 7.56
C SER A 49 12.27 9.99 8.05
N THR A 50 11.16 10.13 7.33
CA THR A 50 9.89 9.45 7.64
C THR A 50 9.34 8.80 6.38
N LEU A 51 9.09 7.49 6.45
CA LEU A 51 8.54 6.69 5.37
C LEU A 51 7.14 6.20 5.72
N LEU A 52 6.17 6.50 4.88
CA LEU A 52 4.83 5.93 4.97
C LEU A 52 4.74 4.71 4.06
N LEU A 53 4.29 3.60 4.60
CA LEU A 53 3.96 2.36 3.89
C LEU A 53 2.46 2.07 4.02
N GLY A 54 1.95 1.09 3.31
CA GLY A 54 0.56 0.65 3.42
C GLY A 54 -0.25 0.83 2.14
N ASN A 55 -1.56 0.87 2.29
CA ASN A 55 -2.54 0.87 1.20
C ASN A 55 -3.19 2.26 0.97
N SER A 56 -4.37 2.28 0.35
CA SER A 56 -5.14 3.51 0.08
C SER A 56 -5.42 4.35 1.34
N MET A 57 -5.47 3.70 2.51
CA MET A 57 -5.67 4.37 3.80
C MET A 57 -4.53 5.35 4.14
N PHE A 58 -3.38 5.25 3.47
CA PHE A 58 -2.29 6.22 3.59
C PHE A 58 -1.97 6.92 2.28
N GLU A 59 -2.09 6.27 1.14
CA GLU A 59 -1.87 6.93 -0.15
C GLU A 59 -2.80 8.14 -0.34
N LEU A 60 -4.07 7.97 0.06
CA LEU A 60 -5.13 8.96 -0.14
C LEU A 60 -5.48 9.74 1.13
N SER A 61 -5.21 9.17 2.30
CA SER A 61 -5.82 9.61 3.57
C SER A 61 -4.81 10.11 4.59
N PHE A 62 -3.55 10.29 4.20
CA PHE A 62 -2.53 10.86 5.08
C PHE A 62 -1.71 11.93 4.34
N ASN A 63 -1.98 13.18 4.66
CA ASN A 63 -1.24 14.32 4.08
C ASN A 63 0.13 14.48 4.75
N ASN A 64 1.14 13.81 4.22
CA ASN A 64 2.49 13.83 4.79
C ASN A 64 3.25 15.15 4.62
N HIS A 65 2.74 16.13 3.87
CA HIS A 65 3.29 17.48 3.86
C HIS A 65 3.31 18.13 5.25
N VAL A 66 2.36 17.76 6.11
CA VAL A 66 2.33 18.20 7.52
C VAL A 66 3.61 17.83 8.28
N LEU A 67 4.25 16.72 7.89
CA LEU A 67 5.46 16.22 8.53
C LEU A 67 6.75 16.80 7.92
N GLY A 68 6.65 17.64 6.89
CA GLY A 68 7.76 18.31 6.22
C GLY A 68 8.35 17.52 5.02
N ASP A 69 9.32 18.16 4.36
CA ASP A 69 9.84 17.73 3.05
C ASP A 69 10.72 16.47 3.10
N SER A 70 11.17 16.04 4.28
CA SER A 70 11.93 14.80 4.47
C SER A 70 11.02 13.56 4.65
N THR A 71 9.74 13.68 4.34
CA THR A 71 8.79 12.57 4.37
C THR A 71 8.53 12.02 2.98
N PHE A 72 8.22 10.73 2.90
CA PHE A 72 7.80 10.13 1.64
C PHE A 72 6.68 9.12 1.84
N ASN A 73 5.59 9.29 1.07
CA ASN A 73 4.46 8.39 1.07
C ASN A 73 4.60 7.33 -0.03
N ALA A 74 5.19 6.20 0.33
CA ALA A 74 5.30 5.05 -0.56
C ALA A 74 4.05 4.16 -0.56
N ALA A 75 3.03 4.45 0.25
CA ALA A 75 1.78 3.69 0.28
C ALA A 75 1.11 3.65 -1.10
N GLN A 76 0.36 2.58 -1.38
CA GLN A 76 -0.24 2.37 -2.70
C GLN A 76 -1.60 1.70 -2.60
N MET A 77 -2.60 2.21 -3.32
CA MET A 77 -3.95 1.66 -3.36
C MET A 77 -3.95 0.14 -3.63
N GLY A 78 -4.74 -0.60 -2.86
CA GLY A 78 -4.86 -2.06 -2.98
C GLY A 78 -3.63 -2.83 -2.52
N ARG A 79 -2.63 -2.17 -1.92
CA ARG A 79 -1.43 -2.84 -1.39
C ARG A 79 -1.76 -3.71 -0.20
N GLN A 80 -1.11 -4.84 -0.17
CA GLN A 80 -1.17 -5.82 0.90
C GLN A 80 0.19 -5.85 1.62
N ILE A 81 0.17 -6.14 2.91
CA ILE A 81 1.33 -6.08 3.80
C ILE A 81 2.56 -6.88 3.30
N TYR A 82 2.36 -7.93 2.52
CA TYR A 82 3.45 -8.68 1.90
C TYR A 82 4.40 -7.76 1.10
N TYR A 83 3.84 -6.88 0.27
CA TYR A 83 4.63 -5.95 -0.55
C TYR A 83 5.32 -4.88 0.29
N ASP A 84 4.67 -4.40 1.36
CA ASP A 84 5.28 -3.42 2.28
C ASP A 84 6.50 -4.02 2.99
N VAL A 85 6.41 -5.28 3.44
CA VAL A 85 7.53 -5.98 4.05
C VAL A 85 8.69 -6.16 3.07
N GLU A 86 8.41 -6.49 1.80
CA GLU A 86 9.45 -6.64 0.79
C GLU A 86 10.12 -5.30 0.42
N ILE A 87 9.34 -4.20 0.39
CA ILE A 87 9.86 -2.83 0.23
C ILE A 87 10.74 -2.46 1.43
N ALA A 88 10.22 -2.65 2.64
CA ALA A 88 10.96 -2.37 3.88
C ALA A 88 12.28 -3.15 3.94
N ARG A 89 12.25 -4.45 3.66
CA ARG A 89 13.44 -5.32 3.65
C ARG A 89 14.50 -4.85 2.65
N ARG A 90 14.07 -4.34 1.49
CA ARG A 90 14.99 -3.88 0.43
C ARG A 90 15.58 -2.52 0.72
N TYR A 91 14.79 -1.57 1.20
CA TYR A 91 15.19 -0.16 1.22
C TYR A 91 15.56 0.38 2.61
N ILE A 92 14.92 -0.06 3.70
CA ILE A 92 15.20 0.47 5.04
C ILE A 92 16.68 0.35 5.41
N PRO A 93 17.39 -0.75 5.15
CA PRO A 93 18.83 -0.85 5.46
C PRO A 93 19.72 0.14 4.70
N GLN A 94 19.21 0.76 3.64
CA GLN A 94 19.91 1.73 2.81
C GLN A 94 19.57 3.18 3.17
N MET A 95 18.57 3.40 4.03
CA MET A 95 18.03 4.72 4.36
C MET A 95 18.65 5.24 5.67
N HIS A 96 19.91 5.71 5.62
CA HIS A 96 20.67 6.08 6.83
C HIS A 96 20.07 7.22 7.65
N ASN A 97 19.22 8.06 7.04
CA ASN A 97 18.53 9.16 7.72
C ASN A 97 17.12 8.80 8.17
N LEU A 98 16.62 7.59 7.84
CA LEU A 98 15.29 7.16 8.25
C LEU A 98 15.20 7.01 9.77
N ARG A 99 14.20 7.65 10.37
CA ARG A 99 13.92 7.61 11.81
C ARG A 99 12.61 6.92 12.12
N THR A 100 11.63 7.05 11.21
CA THR A 100 10.26 6.62 11.48
C THR A 100 9.64 5.95 10.25
N VAL A 101 8.97 4.84 10.46
CA VAL A 101 8.02 4.24 9.53
C VAL A 101 6.63 4.40 10.12
N ILE A 102 5.66 4.91 9.33
CA ILE A 102 4.26 5.00 9.75
C ILE A 102 3.45 4.02 8.88
N TYR A 103 2.61 3.21 9.54
CA TYR A 103 1.88 2.11 8.90
C TYR A 103 0.39 2.08 9.29
N PRO A 104 -0.56 1.98 8.35
CA PRO A 104 -1.98 1.86 8.68
C PRO A 104 -2.35 0.41 9.01
N ILE A 105 -3.11 0.22 10.07
CA ILE A 105 -3.76 -1.05 10.39
C ILE A 105 -5.26 -0.81 10.40
N ALA A 106 -5.93 -1.14 9.30
CA ALA A 106 -7.38 -0.97 9.18
C ALA A 106 -8.13 -2.24 9.55
N VAL A 107 -9.28 -2.08 10.20
CA VAL A 107 -10.12 -3.19 10.68
C VAL A 107 -10.53 -4.14 9.57
N GLY A 108 -10.89 -3.61 8.39
CA GLY A 108 -11.24 -4.39 7.19
C GLY A 108 -10.05 -4.71 6.29
N GLY A 109 -8.81 -4.42 6.71
CA GLY A 109 -7.60 -4.48 5.89
C GLY A 109 -6.58 -5.53 6.33
N LEU A 110 -6.95 -6.51 7.14
CA LEU A 110 -6.03 -7.55 7.65
C LEU A 110 -5.75 -8.66 6.62
N ALA A 111 -5.98 -8.39 5.34
CA ALA A 111 -5.62 -9.31 4.27
C ALA A 111 -4.12 -9.26 3.97
N VAL A 112 -3.51 -10.42 3.82
CA VAL A 112 -2.07 -10.54 3.58
C VAL A 112 -1.73 -10.46 2.10
N GLY A 113 -2.53 -11.06 1.26
CA GLY A 113 -2.37 -11.15 -0.19
C GLY A 113 -1.02 -11.63 -0.68
N GLY A 114 -0.55 -11.06 -1.73
CA GLY A 114 0.63 -11.53 -2.46
C GLY A 114 0.30 -12.63 -3.49
N GLY A 115 -0.94 -13.14 -3.47
CA GLY A 115 -1.51 -14.03 -4.46
C GLY A 115 -2.51 -13.35 -5.41
N ASP A 116 -2.82 -12.09 -5.20
CA ASP A 116 -3.66 -11.33 -6.13
C ASP A 116 -2.85 -10.95 -7.39
N LEU A 117 -3.24 -11.56 -8.50
CA LEU A 117 -2.61 -11.30 -9.79
C LEU A 117 -2.75 -9.82 -10.20
N ASN A 118 -3.80 -9.15 -9.74
CA ASN A 118 -4.07 -7.77 -10.10
C ASN A 118 -3.04 -6.78 -9.53
N SER A 119 -2.74 -6.87 -8.27
CA SER A 119 -1.66 -6.08 -7.65
C SER A 119 -0.30 -6.64 -8.04
N GLY A 120 -0.17 -7.96 -8.13
CA GLY A 120 1.08 -8.65 -8.39
C GLY A 120 1.78 -8.21 -9.67
N VAL A 121 1.01 -7.99 -10.75
CA VAL A 121 1.57 -7.51 -12.04
C VAL A 121 2.25 -6.15 -11.87
N GLU A 122 1.62 -5.20 -11.17
CA GLU A 122 2.20 -3.87 -10.97
C GLU A 122 3.42 -3.92 -10.04
N TYR A 123 3.41 -4.78 -9.00
CA TYR A 123 4.58 -4.94 -8.13
C TYR A 123 5.74 -5.66 -8.81
N ALA A 124 5.47 -6.71 -9.59
CA ALA A 124 6.51 -7.38 -10.36
C ALA A 124 7.14 -6.45 -11.39
N LYS A 125 6.31 -5.69 -12.11
CA LYS A 125 6.72 -4.74 -13.13
C LYS A 125 7.47 -3.54 -12.55
N SER A 126 6.86 -2.87 -11.56
CA SER A 126 7.33 -1.55 -11.12
C SER A 126 8.29 -1.63 -9.94
N TRP A 127 8.10 -2.57 -9.00
CA TRP A 127 8.92 -2.72 -7.80
C TRP A 127 9.89 -3.91 -7.86
N HIS A 128 9.78 -4.74 -8.92
CA HIS A 128 10.51 -6.00 -9.04
C HIS A 128 10.31 -6.93 -7.83
N ILE A 129 9.07 -6.94 -7.31
CA ILE A 129 8.63 -7.82 -6.24
C ILE A 129 7.64 -8.82 -6.82
N PRO A 130 7.99 -10.12 -6.85
CA PRO A 130 7.13 -11.14 -7.45
C PRO A 130 5.88 -11.39 -6.61
N CYS A 131 4.85 -11.96 -7.23
CA CYS A 131 3.72 -12.53 -6.50
C CYS A 131 4.21 -13.63 -5.56
N ARG A 132 3.56 -13.76 -4.40
CA ARG A 132 3.93 -14.74 -3.39
C ARG A 132 3.63 -16.18 -3.80
N THR A 133 2.57 -16.39 -4.59
CA THR A 133 2.05 -17.72 -4.92
C THR A 133 2.37 -18.13 -6.35
N PHE A 134 2.62 -19.43 -6.53
CA PHE A 134 2.71 -20.09 -7.83
C PHE A 134 1.31 -20.60 -8.24
N PRO A 135 0.82 -20.47 -9.50
CA PRO A 135 1.53 -19.98 -10.69
C PRO A 135 1.51 -18.44 -10.89
N GLN A 136 0.85 -17.66 -10.01
CA GLN A 136 0.73 -16.22 -10.14
C GLN A 136 2.10 -15.53 -10.24
N ASN A 137 3.12 -16.07 -9.58
CA ASN A 137 4.48 -15.56 -9.67
C ASN A 137 5.02 -15.55 -11.11
N ILE A 138 4.65 -16.52 -11.96
CA ILE A 138 5.04 -16.53 -13.36
C ILE A 138 4.18 -15.55 -14.16
N LEU A 139 2.86 -15.59 -13.94
CA LEU A 139 1.91 -14.81 -14.72
C LEU A 139 2.06 -13.30 -14.47
N CYS A 140 2.43 -12.88 -13.26
CA CYS A 140 2.55 -11.46 -12.92
C CYS A 140 3.74 -10.75 -13.61
N HIS A 141 4.65 -11.48 -14.23
CA HIS A 141 5.74 -10.89 -14.99
C HIS A 141 5.36 -10.52 -16.44
N SER A 142 4.15 -10.86 -16.89
CA SER A 142 3.69 -10.57 -18.26
C SER A 142 2.32 -9.90 -18.25
N GLN A 143 2.21 -8.76 -18.94
CA GLN A 143 0.94 -8.06 -19.13
C GLN A 143 -0.04 -8.89 -19.99
N LEU A 144 0.49 -9.60 -20.98
CA LEU A 144 -0.31 -10.45 -21.87
C LEU A 144 -0.77 -11.72 -21.19
N LEU A 145 0.13 -12.45 -20.52
CA LEU A 145 -0.19 -13.71 -19.84
C LEU A 145 -1.09 -13.51 -18.61
N SER A 146 -0.99 -12.36 -17.96
CA SER A 146 -1.87 -12.02 -16.82
C SER A 146 -3.30 -11.71 -17.25
N GLY A 147 -3.59 -11.61 -18.54
CA GLY A 147 -4.89 -11.17 -19.06
C GLY A 147 -5.18 -9.69 -18.84
N ARG A 148 -4.17 -8.90 -18.46
CA ARG A 148 -4.30 -7.47 -18.13
C ARG A 148 -3.97 -6.53 -19.26
N PHE A 149 -3.76 -7.05 -20.44
CA PHE A 149 -3.54 -6.22 -21.62
C PHE A 149 -4.71 -5.24 -21.79
N CYS A 150 -4.42 -3.96 -21.62
CA CYS A 150 -5.38 -2.88 -21.81
C CYS A 150 -4.65 -1.67 -22.38
N LEU A 151 -5.22 -1.01 -23.37
CA LEU A 151 -4.65 0.19 -23.99
C LEU A 151 -4.36 1.32 -23.00
N LYS A 152 -5.14 1.43 -21.91
CA LYS A 152 -4.87 2.41 -20.84
C LYS A 152 -3.55 2.16 -20.12
N ASN A 153 -3.03 0.92 -20.11
CA ASN A 153 -1.75 0.58 -19.48
C ASN A 153 -0.54 1.15 -20.24
N PHE A 154 -0.77 1.75 -21.41
CA PHE A 154 0.23 2.45 -22.23
C PHE A 154 0.15 3.98 -22.07
N ARG A 155 -0.67 4.48 -21.14
CA ARG A 155 -0.74 5.92 -20.83
C ARG A 155 -0.10 6.20 -19.49
N THR A 156 0.62 7.30 -19.42
CA THR A 156 1.13 7.83 -18.15
C THR A 156 -0.03 8.13 -17.21
N ASP A 157 -0.01 7.59 -16.00
CA ASP A 157 -1.03 7.81 -14.96
C ASP A 157 -0.32 8.01 -13.61
N ILE A 158 0.25 9.21 -13.40
CA ILE A 158 0.84 9.65 -12.14
C ILE A 158 -0.15 10.61 -11.50
N ARG A 159 -0.63 10.28 -10.30
CA ARG A 159 -1.66 11.03 -9.57
C ARG A 159 -1.16 11.57 -8.23
N CYS A 160 -0.04 11.06 -7.74
CA CYS A 160 0.58 11.53 -6.51
C CYS A 160 1.47 12.74 -6.78
N ASP A 161 1.65 13.55 -5.74
CA ASP A 161 2.56 14.70 -5.75
C ASP A 161 4.02 14.30 -5.49
N SER A 162 4.90 15.30 -5.31
CA SER A 162 6.34 15.10 -5.09
C SER A 162 6.70 14.34 -3.81
N LEU A 163 5.82 14.30 -2.81
CA LEU A 163 6.00 13.52 -1.58
C LEU A 163 5.21 12.20 -1.59
N GLY A 164 4.60 11.84 -2.72
CA GLY A 164 3.88 10.58 -2.92
C GLY A 164 2.44 10.59 -2.43
N TYR A 165 1.90 11.72 -1.96
CA TYR A 165 0.53 11.87 -1.51
C TYR A 165 -0.42 12.09 -2.69
N GLN A 166 -1.61 11.53 -2.62
CA GLN A 166 -2.69 11.77 -3.58
C GLN A 166 -3.91 12.33 -2.86
N ALA A 167 -4.14 13.64 -2.99
CA ALA A 167 -5.28 14.30 -2.39
C ALA A 167 -6.60 13.89 -3.04
N LEU A 168 -7.63 13.64 -2.23
CA LEU A 168 -8.99 13.44 -2.67
C LEU A 168 -9.77 14.76 -2.58
N SER A 169 -10.43 15.13 -3.69
CA SER A 169 -11.35 16.26 -3.76
C SER A 169 -12.80 15.77 -3.76
N GLY A 170 -13.65 16.49 -3.07
CA GLY A 170 -15.05 16.14 -2.88
C GLY A 170 -15.35 15.81 -1.42
N VAL A 171 -16.64 15.84 -1.07
CA VAL A 171 -17.13 15.58 0.28
C VAL A 171 -18.25 14.54 0.19
N TRP A 172 -18.18 13.54 1.05
CA TRP A 172 -19.21 12.52 1.13
C TRP A 172 -20.46 13.04 1.84
N GLY A 173 -21.62 12.86 1.18
CA GLY A 173 -22.92 13.30 1.69
C GLY A 173 -23.52 12.43 2.80
N GLY A 174 -22.87 11.32 3.16
CA GLY A 174 -23.44 10.35 4.13
C GLY A 174 -24.25 9.22 3.47
N GLU A 175 -24.30 9.18 2.15
CA GLU A 175 -25.06 8.19 1.39
C GLU A 175 -24.29 6.86 1.25
N ILE A 176 -25.04 5.77 0.99
CA ILE A 176 -24.43 4.48 0.63
C ILE A 176 -23.88 4.61 -0.79
N VAL A 177 -22.55 4.57 -0.92
CA VAL A 177 -21.87 4.64 -2.21
C VAL A 177 -21.79 3.26 -2.85
N ALA A 178 -22.09 3.16 -4.13
CA ALA A 178 -21.98 1.90 -4.87
C ALA A 178 -20.55 1.33 -4.78
N GLY A 179 -20.45 0.06 -4.41
CA GLY A 179 -19.17 -0.62 -4.21
C GLY A 179 -18.63 -0.58 -2.76
N TYR A 180 -19.29 0.18 -1.86
CA TYR A 180 -19.03 0.14 -0.43
C TYR A 180 -20.16 -0.58 0.31
N GLY A 181 -19.81 -1.37 1.30
CA GLY A 181 -20.73 -2.11 2.14
C GLY A 181 -20.03 -2.54 3.43
N PRO A 182 -20.74 -3.30 4.28
CA PRO A 182 -20.16 -3.87 5.48
C PRO A 182 -18.87 -4.61 5.15
N PRO A 183 -17.79 -4.41 5.92
CA PRO A 183 -16.55 -5.13 5.69
C PRO A 183 -16.77 -6.63 5.88
N THR A 184 -16.17 -7.44 5.02
CA THR A 184 -16.17 -8.90 5.19
C THR A 184 -15.35 -9.27 6.42
N PRO A 185 -15.89 -10.07 7.35
CA PRO A 185 -15.15 -10.54 8.50
C PRO A 185 -13.82 -11.20 8.10
N ASN A 186 -12.76 -10.94 8.85
CA ASN A 186 -11.46 -11.51 8.59
C ASN A 186 -11.46 -13.03 8.77
N LEU A 187 -10.81 -13.76 7.86
CA LEU A 187 -10.52 -15.15 8.10
C LEU A 187 -9.39 -15.26 9.15
N LYS A 188 -9.48 -16.23 10.06
CA LYS A 188 -8.45 -16.44 11.08
C LYS A 188 -7.06 -16.63 10.45
N SER A 189 -6.97 -17.34 9.32
CA SER A 189 -5.73 -17.55 8.57
C SER A 189 -5.13 -16.24 8.06
N ASP A 190 -5.97 -15.28 7.67
CA ASP A 190 -5.50 -13.98 7.18
C ASP A 190 -4.98 -13.12 8.33
N VAL A 191 -5.67 -13.12 9.47
CA VAL A 191 -5.22 -12.41 10.68
C VAL A 191 -3.90 -12.99 11.19
N ASP A 192 -3.76 -14.32 11.25
CA ASP A 192 -2.53 -14.98 11.69
C ASP A 192 -1.36 -14.70 10.73
N ALA A 193 -1.64 -14.70 9.43
CA ALA A 193 -0.64 -14.34 8.43
C ALA A 193 -0.28 -12.85 8.49
N PHE A 194 -1.25 -11.95 8.72
CA PHE A 194 -1.00 -10.51 8.90
C PHE A 194 -0.08 -10.26 10.11
N ILE A 195 -0.32 -10.93 11.24
CA ILE A 195 0.57 -10.87 12.42
C ILE A 195 2.00 -11.23 12.03
N VAL A 196 2.21 -12.31 11.27
CA VAL A 196 3.55 -12.72 10.82
C VAL A 196 4.23 -11.64 10.00
N TYR A 197 3.52 -11.02 9.05
CA TYR A 197 4.11 -9.97 8.21
C TYR A 197 4.33 -8.66 8.96
N LEU A 198 3.40 -8.23 9.81
CA LEU A 198 3.57 -7.02 10.62
C LEU A 198 4.73 -7.20 11.62
N THR A 199 4.87 -8.38 12.21
CA THR A 199 6.02 -8.72 13.07
C THR A 199 7.34 -8.64 12.29
N ARG A 200 7.37 -9.08 11.02
CA ARG A 200 8.55 -8.93 10.16
C ARG A 200 8.87 -7.47 9.88
N LEU A 201 7.85 -6.64 9.60
CA LEU A 201 8.04 -5.20 9.42
C LEU A 201 8.59 -4.56 10.69
N ALA A 202 8.01 -4.85 11.86
CA ALA A 202 8.47 -4.36 13.15
C ALA A 202 9.92 -4.78 13.45
N ARG A 203 10.28 -6.04 13.13
CA ARG A 203 11.64 -6.53 13.25
C ARG A 203 12.61 -5.76 12.36
N ILE A 204 12.28 -5.57 11.08
CA ILE A 204 13.13 -4.81 10.14
C ILE A 204 13.37 -3.38 10.66
N CYS A 205 12.33 -2.72 11.13
CA CYS A 205 12.44 -1.39 11.72
C CYS A 205 13.37 -1.41 12.95
N SER A 206 13.14 -2.32 13.89
CA SER A 206 13.94 -2.47 15.12
C SER A 206 15.41 -2.77 14.85
N GLU A 207 15.71 -3.69 13.93
CA GLU A 207 17.07 -4.06 13.54
C GLU A 207 17.86 -2.90 12.89
N ASN A 208 17.16 -1.90 12.33
CA ASN A 208 17.74 -0.72 11.71
C ASN A 208 17.63 0.55 12.57
N GLY A 209 17.19 0.44 13.82
CA GLY A 209 17.04 1.59 14.73
C GLY A 209 15.94 2.57 14.31
N VAL A 210 14.95 2.10 13.54
CA VAL A 210 13.83 2.88 13.02
C VAL A 210 12.60 2.65 13.89
N ARG A 211 11.91 3.72 14.30
CA ARG A 211 10.63 3.64 15.02
C ARG A 211 9.54 3.13 14.08
N LEU A 212 8.71 2.21 14.53
CA LEU A 212 7.48 1.83 13.84
C LEU A 212 6.27 2.41 14.58
N ILE A 213 5.53 3.28 13.92
CA ILE A 213 4.26 3.84 14.41
C ILE A 213 3.14 3.23 13.57
N ALA A 214 2.27 2.46 14.18
CA ALA A 214 1.08 1.92 13.54
C ALA A 214 -0.14 2.73 13.97
N VAL A 215 -1.04 3.01 13.04
CA VAL A 215 -2.27 3.75 13.34
C VAL A 215 -3.47 3.10 12.68
N THR A 216 -4.61 3.10 13.37
CA THR A 216 -5.90 2.84 12.71
C THR A 216 -6.48 4.18 12.29
N PRO A 217 -6.63 4.43 10.97
CA PRO A 217 -7.16 5.71 10.48
C PRO A 217 -8.61 5.93 10.91
N PRO A 218 -9.08 7.19 10.93
CA PRO A 218 -10.45 7.52 11.27
C PRO A 218 -11.44 6.90 10.27
N GLN A 219 -12.62 6.58 10.76
CA GLN A 219 -13.71 5.97 9.99
C GLN A 219 -15.01 6.75 10.21
N THR A 220 -15.90 6.75 9.21
CA THR A 220 -17.22 7.35 9.35
C THR A 220 -18.08 6.55 10.33
N ASN A 221 -19.11 7.20 10.91
CA ASN A 221 -20.07 6.50 11.76
C ASN A 221 -20.72 5.32 11.01
N LEU A 222 -21.07 5.51 9.73
CA LEU A 222 -21.65 4.46 8.90
C LEU A 222 -20.74 3.22 8.83
N TYR A 223 -19.44 3.40 8.61
CA TYR A 223 -18.50 2.28 8.54
C TYR A 223 -18.28 1.60 9.89
N LEU A 224 -18.29 2.39 10.97
CA LEU A 224 -18.21 1.86 12.33
C LEU A 224 -19.45 0.99 12.67
N ASP A 225 -20.65 1.45 12.29
CA ASP A 225 -21.90 0.71 12.49
C ASP A 225 -21.94 -0.60 11.69
N TRP A 226 -21.31 -0.61 10.53
CA TRP A 226 -21.20 -1.81 9.69
C TRP A 226 -20.17 -2.82 10.19
N THR A 227 -19.19 -2.37 10.99
CA THR A 227 -18.04 -3.19 11.37
C THR A 227 -18.34 -4.00 12.63
N PRO A 228 -18.39 -5.35 12.55
CA PRO A 228 -18.58 -6.21 13.71
C PRO A 228 -17.48 -6.04 14.76
N GLU A 229 -17.83 -6.09 16.04
CA GLU A 229 -16.86 -5.98 17.16
C GLU A 229 -15.80 -7.10 17.13
N SER A 230 -16.10 -8.24 16.52
CA SER A 230 -15.12 -9.32 16.32
C SER A 230 -13.91 -8.85 15.50
N MET A 231 -14.10 -7.96 14.52
CA MET A 231 -13.02 -7.44 13.71
C MET A 231 -12.12 -6.48 14.51
N TYR A 232 -12.67 -5.70 15.44
CA TYR A 232 -11.86 -4.91 16.39
C TYR A 232 -11.11 -5.80 17.38
N THR A 233 -11.68 -6.95 17.74
CA THR A 233 -10.99 -7.95 18.57
C THR A 233 -9.80 -8.54 17.81
N ASP A 234 -9.93 -8.84 16.52
CA ASP A 234 -8.82 -9.27 15.68
C ASP A 234 -7.74 -8.19 15.58
N LEU A 235 -8.14 -6.93 15.37
CA LEU A 235 -7.21 -5.80 15.34
C LEU A 235 -6.40 -5.68 16.64
N ARG A 236 -7.09 -5.71 17.80
CA ARG A 236 -6.41 -5.69 19.10
C ARG A 236 -5.44 -6.85 19.28
N ARG A 237 -5.84 -8.07 18.84
CA ARG A 237 -4.96 -9.25 18.87
C ARG A 237 -3.71 -9.04 18.02
N VAL A 238 -3.85 -8.48 16.80
CA VAL A 238 -2.71 -8.14 15.93
C VAL A 238 -1.75 -7.21 16.66
N VAL A 239 -2.25 -6.08 17.14
CA VAL A 239 -1.44 -5.05 17.80
C VAL A 239 -0.72 -5.60 19.03
N GLN A 240 -1.44 -6.26 19.96
CA GLN A 240 -0.87 -6.82 21.17
C GLN A 240 0.20 -7.88 20.88
N THR A 241 -0.04 -8.74 19.88
CA THR A 241 0.92 -9.80 19.53
C THR A 241 2.22 -9.21 18.98
N VAL A 242 2.13 -8.19 18.14
CA VAL A 242 3.33 -7.56 17.57
C VAL A 242 4.08 -6.75 18.62
N GLN A 243 3.38 -5.97 19.46
CA GLN A 243 3.97 -5.19 20.55
C GLN A 243 4.66 -6.07 21.61
N ALA A 244 4.17 -7.28 21.82
CA ALA A 244 4.84 -8.25 22.71
C ALA A 244 6.17 -8.76 22.14
N ALA A 245 6.37 -8.71 20.82
CA ALA A 245 7.57 -9.23 20.15
C ALA A 245 8.59 -8.15 19.78
N TYR A 246 8.13 -6.96 19.40
CA TYR A 246 8.99 -5.85 18.95
C TYR A 246 8.40 -4.50 19.35
N PRO A 247 9.24 -3.45 19.53
CA PRO A 247 8.77 -2.10 19.75
C PRO A 247 7.89 -1.63 18.59
N MET A 248 6.65 -1.28 18.89
CA MET A 248 5.70 -0.67 17.96
C MET A 248 4.78 0.27 18.74
N GLU A 249 4.76 1.53 18.37
CA GLU A 249 3.80 2.49 18.89
C GLU A 249 2.47 2.33 18.13
N TYR A 250 1.34 2.53 18.82
CA TYR A 250 0.03 2.36 18.19
C TYR A 250 -1.01 3.33 18.76
N HIS A 251 -1.82 3.87 17.84
CA HIS A 251 -3.03 4.62 18.20
C HIS A 251 -4.20 4.29 17.27
N ASP A 252 -5.40 4.21 17.85
CA ASP A 252 -6.65 3.97 17.14
C ASP A 252 -7.46 5.27 17.03
N TYR A 253 -7.41 5.92 15.85
CA TYR A 253 -8.18 7.11 15.54
C TYR A 253 -9.58 6.78 14.97
N SER A 254 -9.93 5.51 14.81
CA SER A 254 -11.19 5.12 14.15
C SER A 254 -12.43 5.68 14.81
N ARG A 255 -12.36 5.91 16.13
CA ARG A 255 -13.47 6.38 16.94
C ARG A 255 -13.26 7.78 17.56
N ASP A 256 -12.25 8.49 17.17
CA ASP A 256 -11.99 9.83 17.70
C ASP A 256 -13.09 10.83 17.34
N ALA A 257 -13.54 11.60 18.31
CA ALA A 257 -14.69 12.50 18.18
C ALA A 257 -14.48 13.59 17.14
N GLU A 258 -13.25 14.04 16.94
CA GLU A 258 -12.92 15.06 15.96
C GLU A 258 -13.14 14.64 14.49
N PHE A 259 -13.16 13.34 14.22
CA PHE A 259 -13.43 12.78 12.88
C PHE A 259 -14.89 12.36 12.69
N ARG A 260 -15.84 12.79 13.54
CA ARG A 260 -17.27 12.44 13.39
C ARG A 260 -18.01 13.26 12.35
N ASN A 261 -17.38 14.26 11.76
CA ASN A 261 -17.96 15.09 10.72
C ASN A 261 -17.74 14.44 9.33
N ASN A 262 -18.83 14.09 8.65
CA ASN A 262 -18.77 13.52 7.30
C ASN A 262 -18.07 14.41 6.27
N SER A 263 -18.01 15.74 6.49
CA SER A 263 -17.28 16.64 5.60
C SER A 263 -15.76 16.39 5.55
N LEU A 264 -15.23 15.63 6.51
CA LEU A 264 -13.84 15.18 6.54
C LEU A 264 -13.61 13.92 5.69
N PHE A 265 -14.67 13.36 5.07
CA PHE A 265 -14.58 12.12 4.30
C PHE A 265 -15.00 12.30 2.84
N TYR A 266 -14.29 11.61 1.95
CA TYR A 266 -14.59 11.49 0.54
C TYR A 266 -15.56 10.34 0.26
N ASP A 267 -15.46 9.27 1.02
CA ASP A 267 -16.30 8.07 1.02
C ASP A 267 -16.33 7.46 2.44
N PRO A 268 -17.01 6.33 2.68
CA PRO A 268 -17.13 5.78 4.03
C PRO A 268 -15.82 5.49 4.77
N ILE A 269 -14.68 5.36 4.07
CA ILE A 269 -13.41 4.95 4.67
C ILE A 269 -12.21 5.86 4.33
N HIS A 270 -12.31 6.71 3.31
CA HIS A 270 -11.22 7.58 2.92
C HIS A 270 -11.51 9.04 3.30
N PRO A 271 -10.69 9.67 4.14
CA PRO A 271 -10.75 11.10 4.40
C PRO A 271 -10.55 11.95 3.13
N THR A 272 -11.16 13.13 3.13
CA THR A 272 -10.83 14.21 2.19
C THR A 272 -9.42 14.74 2.46
N HIS A 273 -8.94 15.67 1.61
CA HIS A 273 -7.68 16.37 1.90
C HIS A 273 -7.67 17.03 3.30
N ALA A 274 -8.78 17.63 3.72
CA ALA A 274 -8.89 18.23 5.07
C ALA A 274 -8.81 17.16 6.17
N GLY A 275 -9.51 16.03 6.01
CA GLY A 275 -9.46 14.92 6.95
C GLY A 275 -8.08 14.26 7.01
N ALA A 276 -7.42 14.09 5.85
CA ALA A 276 -6.07 13.56 5.75
C ALA A 276 -5.02 14.48 6.39
N THR A 277 -5.18 15.80 6.25
CA THR A 277 -4.35 16.80 6.92
C THR A 277 -4.53 16.71 8.43
N ARG A 278 -5.79 16.66 8.90
CA ARG A 278 -6.08 16.55 10.34
C ARG A 278 -5.52 15.27 10.96
N LEU A 279 -5.60 14.14 10.25
CA LEU A 279 -4.99 12.89 10.72
C LEU A 279 -3.47 13.04 10.85
N ALA A 280 -2.83 13.63 9.85
CA ALA A 280 -1.38 13.82 9.89
C ALA A 280 -0.94 14.75 11.02
N GLU A 281 -1.69 15.86 11.28
CA GLU A 281 -1.48 16.74 12.42
C GLU A 281 -1.58 15.99 13.77
N ARG A 282 -2.62 15.15 13.92
CA ARG A 282 -2.79 14.35 15.14
C ARG A 282 -1.64 13.35 15.34
N VAL A 283 -1.24 12.65 14.29
CA VAL A 283 -0.09 11.73 14.37
C VAL A 283 1.19 12.49 14.71
N ALA A 284 1.41 13.67 14.13
CA ALA A 284 2.54 14.52 14.48
C ALA A 284 2.50 14.96 15.95
N GLU A 285 1.32 15.34 16.43
CA GLU A 285 1.10 15.74 17.82
C GLU A 285 1.37 14.61 18.81
N ASP A 286 0.85 13.43 18.53
CA ASP A 286 0.87 12.30 19.46
C ASP A 286 2.24 11.58 19.49
N PHE A 287 2.99 11.59 18.38
CA PHE A 287 4.19 10.77 18.27
C PHE A 287 5.48 11.51 17.87
N LEU A 288 5.39 12.69 17.23
CA LEU A 288 6.55 13.29 16.58
C LEU A 288 6.98 14.63 17.19
N ARG A 289 6.23 15.25 18.07
CA ARG A 289 6.56 16.58 18.68
C ARG A 289 7.92 16.65 19.35
N GLU A 290 8.42 15.55 19.91
CA GLU A 290 9.73 15.52 20.57
C GLU A 290 10.88 15.32 19.57
N THR A 291 10.60 14.82 18.37
CA THR A 291 11.62 14.47 17.37
C THR A 291 12.02 15.66 16.49
N TYR A 292 11.20 16.73 16.46
CA TYR A 292 11.40 17.92 15.63
C TYR A 292 11.76 19.18 16.44
N ARG A 293 12.12 19.02 17.73
CA ARG A 293 12.77 20.03 18.55
C ARG A 293 14.29 19.80 18.59
#